data_e82a9c5de2bf3f72c004993d312c8d25
#
_entry.id   e82a9c5de2bf3f72c004993d312c8d25
#
_cell.length_a   1.000
_cell.length_b   1.000
_cell.length_c   1.000
_cell.angle_alpha   90.00
_cell.angle_beta   90.00
_cell.angle_gamma   90.00
#
_symmetry.space_group_name_H-M   'P 1'
#
loop_
_entity.id
_entity.type
_entity.pdbx_description
1 polymer ?
#
loop_
_entity_poly.entity_id
_entity_poly.type
_entity_poly.pdbx_seq_one_letter_code
_entity_poly.pdbx_strand_id
1 'polypeptide(L)'
;MKKQKLVLIGNGMAGVRTLEELLKLAPDTYDITVFGAEPYGNYNRILLSPVLAGEMSVPEIILNDLDWYRQNGITLHAGKQVKTIDRVRKLVVAEDGTATEYDRLLIATGSTPFIPPIPGSDLPGVLGYRDIADTEAMIEAAGLYKHAVVIGAGLLGLEAANGLMLRGMNVTIVHLGDWIMERQLDKTAADMLQASLEARGMKFLLSKNTETLQAGTNGRVAQVRLKDGIEVSADLVVVAAGIRPNYALAESAGLYCGSGRVRGIHVSDTLQTVTDPSVYAVGECVVHRGVAYGLVAPLFEQAKVCANHLARFGIGQYKGSVTSTKLKVTGIDVFSAGDFGSREDTEDIL
;
A
#
# COMPACT_ATOMS: atom_id res chain seq x y z
N MET A 1 22.56 -23.80 -20.90
CA MET A 1 22.90 -22.34 -20.97
C MET A 1 22.98 -21.80 -19.53
N LYS A 2 23.84 -20.83 -19.25
CA LYS A 2 23.90 -20.19 -17.94
C LYS A 2 22.59 -19.42 -17.72
N LYS A 3 21.91 -19.60 -16.56
CA LYS A 3 20.71 -18.84 -16.21
C LYS A 3 21.04 -17.35 -16.12
N GLN A 4 20.11 -16.47 -16.52
CA GLN A 4 20.27 -15.03 -16.31
C GLN A 4 19.94 -14.68 -14.85
N LYS A 5 20.57 -13.64 -14.33
CA LYS A 5 20.32 -13.14 -12.98
C LYS A 5 19.11 -12.18 -13.00
N LEU A 6 18.05 -12.53 -12.28
CA LEU A 6 16.92 -11.64 -12.03
C LEU A 6 16.93 -11.17 -10.58
N VAL A 7 17.02 -9.87 -10.36
CA VAL A 7 16.89 -9.30 -9.02
C VAL A 7 15.53 -8.63 -8.89
N LEU A 8 14.78 -8.97 -7.83
CA LEU A 8 13.54 -8.31 -7.43
C LEU A 8 13.82 -7.43 -6.20
N ILE A 9 13.46 -6.14 -6.28
CA ILE A 9 13.46 -5.20 -5.15
C ILE A 9 12.03 -5.00 -4.67
N GLY A 10 11.74 -5.46 -3.47
CA GLY A 10 10.41 -5.43 -2.85
C GLY A 10 9.76 -6.81 -2.82
N ASN A 11 9.53 -7.33 -1.62
CA ASN A 11 8.93 -8.66 -1.37
C ASN A 11 7.41 -8.59 -1.17
N GLY A 12 6.75 -7.57 -1.76
CA GLY A 12 5.31 -7.36 -1.68
C GLY A 12 4.51 -8.17 -2.71
N MET A 13 3.18 -8.03 -2.65
CA MET A 13 2.23 -8.83 -3.44
C MET A 13 2.46 -8.75 -4.96
N ALA A 14 2.76 -7.57 -5.51
CA ALA A 14 2.95 -7.40 -6.95
C ALA A 14 4.23 -8.07 -7.46
N GLY A 15 5.36 -7.88 -6.73
CA GLY A 15 6.65 -8.45 -7.08
C GLY A 15 6.65 -9.97 -7.04
N VAL A 16 6.18 -10.54 -5.92
CA VAL A 16 6.15 -12.00 -5.75
C VAL A 16 5.13 -12.65 -6.68
N ARG A 17 3.97 -12.00 -6.92
CA ARG A 17 3.03 -12.46 -7.95
C ARG A 17 3.68 -12.54 -9.34
N THR A 18 4.56 -11.60 -9.68
CA THR A 18 5.32 -11.67 -10.94
C THR A 18 6.24 -12.88 -10.96
N LEU A 19 6.90 -13.21 -9.85
CA LEU A 19 7.74 -14.42 -9.78
C LEU A 19 6.91 -15.70 -9.87
N GLU A 20 5.77 -15.78 -9.20
CA GLU A 20 4.85 -16.93 -9.31
C GLU A 20 4.42 -17.19 -10.75
N GLU A 21 4.02 -16.14 -11.47
CA GLU A 21 3.63 -16.27 -12.89
C GLU A 21 4.85 -16.60 -13.78
N LEU A 22 6.03 -16.04 -13.49
CA LEU A 22 7.25 -16.32 -14.23
C LEU A 22 7.70 -17.78 -14.05
N LEU A 23 7.66 -18.31 -12.83
CA LEU A 23 8.02 -19.70 -12.54
C LEU A 23 7.10 -20.69 -13.24
N LYS A 24 5.80 -20.37 -13.39
CA LYS A 24 4.88 -21.20 -14.18
C LYS A 24 5.22 -21.23 -15.67
N LEU A 25 5.68 -20.10 -16.21
CA LEU A 25 5.95 -19.94 -17.64
C LEU A 25 7.36 -20.42 -18.03
N ALA A 26 8.36 -20.11 -17.19
CA ALA A 26 9.79 -20.30 -17.54
C ALA A 26 10.64 -20.54 -16.28
N PRO A 27 10.48 -21.69 -15.56
CA PRO A 27 11.08 -21.94 -14.26
C PRO A 27 12.63 -21.97 -14.28
N ASP A 28 13.22 -22.29 -15.42
CA ASP A 28 14.67 -22.47 -15.56
C ASP A 28 15.40 -21.29 -16.18
N THR A 29 14.74 -20.18 -16.46
CA THR A 29 15.30 -19.04 -17.19
C THR A 29 16.21 -18.19 -16.32
N TYR A 30 15.88 -18.03 -15.04
CA TYR A 30 16.57 -17.10 -14.15
C TYR A 30 17.11 -17.75 -12.88
N ASP A 31 18.22 -17.19 -12.43
CA ASP A 31 18.71 -17.28 -11.05
C ASP A 31 18.14 -16.05 -10.31
N ILE A 32 17.24 -16.29 -9.36
CA ILE A 32 16.38 -15.23 -8.78
C ILE A 32 16.87 -14.85 -7.40
N THR A 33 17.08 -13.53 -7.19
CA THR A 33 17.34 -12.95 -5.86
C THR A 33 16.29 -11.92 -5.54
N VAL A 34 15.77 -11.94 -4.32
CA VAL A 34 14.73 -11.01 -3.82
C VAL A 34 15.27 -10.24 -2.61
N PHE A 35 15.10 -8.92 -2.62
CA PHE A 35 15.34 -8.06 -1.46
C PHE A 35 14.01 -7.58 -0.89
N GLY A 36 13.76 -7.87 0.39
CA GLY A 36 12.60 -7.40 1.15
C GLY A 36 13.03 -6.54 2.33
N ALA A 37 12.47 -5.34 2.49
CA ALA A 37 12.76 -4.48 3.63
C ALA A 37 12.19 -5.04 4.94
N GLU A 38 11.07 -5.76 4.86
CA GLU A 38 10.45 -6.44 6.00
C GLU A 38 11.06 -7.84 6.22
N PRO A 39 11.14 -8.34 7.47
CA PRO A 39 11.78 -9.62 7.80
C PRO A 39 10.92 -10.85 7.54
N TYR A 40 9.83 -10.70 6.81
CA TYR A 40 8.82 -11.74 6.55
C TYR A 40 8.92 -12.29 5.14
N GLY A 41 8.32 -13.46 4.91
CA GLY A 41 7.90 -13.91 3.58
C GLY A 41 6.85 -12.98 2.97
N ASN A 42 6.41 -13.27 1.76
CA ASN A 42 5.34 -12.49 1.14
C ASN A 42 4.01 -12.73 1.87
N TYR A 43 3.27 -11.66 2.16
CA TYR A 43 1.99 -11.73 2.84
C TYR A 43 0.91 -10.89 2.15
N ASN A 44 -0.34 -11.22 2.42
CA ASN A 44 -1.50 -10.50 1.89
C ASN A 44 -1.79 -9.24 2.72
N ARG A 45 -1.29 -8.08 2.26
CA ARG A 45 -1.50 -6.79 2.93
C ARG A 45 -2.98 -6.41 3.09
N ILE A 46 -3.85 -6.91 2.22
CA ILE A 46 -5.29 -6.65 2.32
C ILE A 46 -5.88 -7.26 3.61
N LEU A 47 -5.26 -8.30 4.12
CA LEU A 47 -5.70 -9.00 5.33
C LEU A 47 -5.13 -8.43 6.63
N LEU A 48 -4.37 -7.31 6.57
CA LEU A 48 -3.96 -6.59 7.77
C LEU A 48 -5.15 -6.03 8.56
N SER A 49 -6.24 -5.65 7.86
CA SER A 49 -7.46 -5.16 8.50
C SER A 49 -8.18 -6.25 9.33
N PRO A 50 -8.40 -7.48 8.84
CA PRO A 50 -8.81 -8.62 9.66
C PRO A 50 -7.85 -8.94 10.82
N VAL A 51 -6.54 -8.81 10.64
CA VAL A 51 -5.56 -9.00 11.73
C VAL A 51 -5.76 -7.93 12.80
N LEU A 52 -5.88 -6.66 12.40
CA LEU A 52 -6.16 -5.58 13.34
C LEU A 52 -7.50 -5.79 14.05
N ALA A 53 -8.51 -6.29 13.36
CA ALA A 53 -9.82 -6.61 13.95
C ALA A 53 -9.79 -7.81 14.92
N GLY A 54 -8.73 -8.62 14.91
CA GLY A 54 -8.63 -9.83 15.74
C GLY A 54 -9.30 -11.05 15.13
N GLU A 55 -9.65 -10.99 13.85
CA GLU A 55 -10.31 -12.07 13.09
C GLU A 55 -9.29 -13.05 12.49
N MET A 56 -8.05 -12.60 12.30
CA MET A 56 -6.94 -13.39 11.76
C MET A 56 -5.65 -13.07 12.53
N SER A 57 -4.68 -13.96 12.42
CA SER A 57 -3.31 -13.79 12.93
C SER A 57 -2.33 -13.50 11.79
N VAL A 58 -1.15 -12.95 12.09
CA VAL A 58 -0.11 -12.69 11.10
C VAL A 58 0.32 -13.94 10.33
N PRO A 59 0.53 -15.12 10.94
CA PRO A 59 0.85 -16.33 10.18
C PRO A 59 -0.19 -16.73 9.13
N GLU A 60 -1.49 -16.48 9.38
CA GLU A 60 -2.57 -16.85 8.45
C GLU A 60 -2.61 -15.98 7.19
N ILE A 61 -2.00 -14.82 7.20
CA ILE A 61 -1.95 -13.92 6.02
C ILE A 61 -0.69 -14.11 5.16
N ILE A 62 0.25 -14.98 5.59
CA ILE A 62 1.45 -15.30 4.80
C ILE A 62 1.03 -16.08 3.55
N LEU A 63 1.37 -15.55 2.38
CA LEU A 63 1.12 -16.19 1.08
C LEU A 63 2.25 -17.13 0.68
N ASN A 64 3.47 -16.68 0.85
CA ASN A 64 4.69 -17.42 0.52
C ASN A 64 5.64 -17.33 1.72
N ASP A 65 5.77 -18.41 2.45
CA ASP A 65 6.69 -18.52 3.57
C ASP A 65 8.15 -18.65 3.11
N LEU A 66 9.11 -18.68 4.04
CA LEU A 66 10.52 -18.78 3.71
C LEU A 66 10.88 -20.10 3.01
N ASP A 67 10.11 -21.15 3.24
CA ASP A 67 10.29 -22.46 2.60
C ASP A 67 9.90 -22.42 1.13
N TRP A 68 8.86 -21.68 0.78
CA TRP A 68 8.48 -21.48 -0.61
C TRP A 68 9.64 -20.91 -1.47
N TYR A 69 10.38 -19.92 -0.95
CA TYR A 69 11.54 -19.36 -1.68
C TYR A 69 12.63 -20.41 -1.87
N ARG A 70 12.95 -21.17 -0.82
CA ARG A 70 13.97 -22.24 -0.89
C ARG A 70 13.57 -23.33 -1.87
N GLN A 71 12.32 -23.79 -1.85
CA GLN A 71 11.81 -24.82 -2.75
C GLN A 71 11.83 -24.40 -4.23
N ASN A 72 11.68 -23.09 -4.50
CA ASN A 72 11.74 -22.53 -5.84
C ASN A 72 13.15 -22.05 -6.24
N GLY A 73 14.18 -22.32 -5.44
CA GLY A 73 15.55 -21.91 -5.73
C GLY A 73 15.78 -20.40 -5.72
N ILE A 74 14.96 -19.66 -4.98
CA ILE A 74 15.02 -18.20 -4.87
C ILE A 74 15.85 -17.81 -3.64
N THR A 75 16.84 -16.95 -3.83
CA THR A 75 17.58 -16.35 -2.72
C THR A 75 16.79 -15.15 -2.18
N LEU A 76 16.21 -15.26 -0.98
CA LEU A 76 15.52 -14.17 -0.30
C LEU A 76 16.43 -13.51 0.73
N HIS A 77 16.64 -12.22 0.59
CA HIS A 77 17.23 -11.33 1.59
C HIS A 77 16.09 -10.58 2.34
N ALA A 78 15.46 -11.25 3.31
CA ALA A 78 14.45 -10.67 4.16
C ALA A 78 15.07 -9.68 5.18
N GLY A 79 14.39 -8.56 5.48
CA GLY A 79 14.89 -7.51 6.36
C GLY A 79 16.03 -6.69 5.76
N LYS A 80 16.28 -6.76 4.45
CA LYS A 80 17.34 -6.02 3.77
C LYS A 80 16.80 -5.01 2.78
N GLN A 81 16.81 -3.76 3.22
CA GLN A 81 16.39 -2.63 2.38
C GLN A 81 17.48 -2.29 1.36
N VAL A 82 17.10 -2.16 0.09
CA VAL A 82 18.00 -1.72 -0.98
C VAL A 82 18.19 -0.21 -0.89
N LYS A 83 19.48 0.20 -0.92
CA LYS A 83 19.89 1.61 -0.87
C LYS A 83 20.29 2.17 -2.24
N THR A 84 20.86 1.34 -3.10
CA THR A 84 21.45 1.81 -4.37
C THR A 84 21.22 0.82 -5.50
N ILE A 85 20.93 1.35 -6.69
CA ILE A 85 20.92 0.63 -7.97
C ILE A 85 21.97 1.29 -8.87
N ASP A 86 23.05 0.57 -9.18
CA ASP A 86 24.03 0.95 -10.19
C ASP A 86 23.66 0.31 -11.53
N ARG A 87 23.06 1.08 -12.43
CA ARG A 87 22.61 0.60 -13.74
C ARG A 87 23.75 0.34 -14.71
N VAL A 88 24.89 1.02 -14.55
CA VAL A 88 26.07 0.83 -15.42
C VAL A 88 26.75 -0.48 -15.11
N ARG A 89 26.95 -0.77 -13.83
CA ARG A 89 27.53 -2.03 -13.36
C ARG A 89 26.50 -3.16 -13.22
N LYS A 90 25.22 -2.85 -13.36
CA LYS A 90 24.10 -3.76 -13.12
C LYS A 90 24.19 -4.39 -11.72
N LEU A 91 24.29 -3.57 -10.70
CA LEU A 91 24.49 -3.97 -9.31
C LEU A 91 23.41 -3.35 -8.42
N VAL A 92 22.83 -4.15 -7.54
CA VAL A 92 21.93 -3.70 -6.45
C VAL A 92 22.69 -3.83 -5.14
N VAL A 93 22.64 -2.81 -4.28
CA VAL A 93 23.30 -2.79 -2.98
C VAL A 93 22.28 -2.42 -1.88
N ALA A 94 22.20 -3.27 -0.85
CA ALA A 94 21.40 -3.04 0.35
C ALA A 94 22.15 -2.15 1.35
N GLU A 95 21.45 -1.66 2.38
CA GLU A 95 21.98 -0.77 3.43
C GLU A 95 23.12 -1.42 4.23
N ASP A 96 23.05 -2.74 4.42
CA ASP A 96 24.10 -3.52 5.13
C ASP A 96 25.31 -3.90 4.26
N GLY A 97 25.36 -3.42 3.00
CA GLY A 97 26.42 -3.71 2.05
C GLY A 97 26.23 -5.01 1.25
N THR A 98 25.17 -5.79 1.48
CA THR A 98 24.84 -6.94 0.64
C THR A 98 24.63 -6.48 -0.80
N ALA A 99 25.39 -7.06 -1.75
CA ALA A 99 25.38 -6.64 -3.14
C ALA A 99 25.11 -7.82 -4.08
N THR A 100 24.31 -7.59 -5.12
CA THR A 100 23.94 -8.62 -6.10
C THR A 100 23.90 -8.02 -7.51
N GLU A 101 24.57 -8.67 -8.46
CA GLU A 101 24.51 -8.33 -9.88
C GLU A 101 23.21 -8.81 -10.51
N TYR A 102 22.76 -8.14 -11.58
CA TYR A 102 21.57 -8.53 -12.33
C TYR A 102 21.77 -8.45 -13.85
N ASP A 103 21.10 -9.33 -14.59
CA ASP A 103 20.87 -9.19 -16.04
C ASP A 103 19.52 -8.50 -16.30
N ARG A 104 18.54 -8.76 -15.42
CA ARG A 104 17.23 -8.12 -15.37
C ARG A 104 16.93 -7.67 -13.94
N LEU A 105 16.33 -6.50 -13.82
CA LEU A 105 15.90 -5.94 -12.54
C LEU A 105 14.39 -5.74 -12.55
N LEU A 106 13.71 -6.18 -11.50
CA LEU A 106 12.30 -5.91 -11.26
C LEU A 106 12.15 -5.05 -10.00
N ILE A 107 11.58 -3.86 -10.13
CA ILE A 107 11.32 -2.93 -9.03
C ILE A 107 9.85 -3.04 -8.63
N ALA A 108 9.58 -3.44 -7.39
CA ALA A 108 8.24 -3.58 -6.82
C ALA A 108 8.19 -2.98 -5.39
N THR A 109 8.74 -1.79 -5.25
CA THR A 109 8.92 -1.08 -3.97
C THR A 109 7.61 -0.59 -3.34
N GLY A 110 6.49 -0.67 -4.07
CA GLY A 110 5.16 -0.31 -3.56
C GLY A 110 5.00 1.17 -3.25
N SER A 111 4.35 1.46 -2.15
CA SER A 111 4.06 2.82 -1.67
C SER A 111 4.20 2.93 -0.16
N THR A 112 4.30 4.16 0.33
CA THR A 112 4.25 4.49 1.77
C THR A 112 2.99 5.31 2.09
N PRO A 113 2.48 5.29 3.33
CA PRO A 113 1.42 6.19 3.77
C PRO A 113 1.83 7.65 3.55
N PHE A 114 0.90 8.44 3.08
CA PHE A 114 1.08 9.88 3.04
C PHE A 114 0.73 10.47 4.41
N ILE A 115 1.74 10.92 5.12
CA ILE A 115 1.55 11.71 6.35
C ILE A 115 1.59 13.19 5.93
N PRO A 116 0.47 13.93 6.03
CA PRO A 116 0.48 15.38 5.79
C PRO A 116 1.44 16.08 6.75
N PRO A 117 2.03 17.23 6.34
CA PRO A 117 2.93 18.01 7.19
C PRO A 117 2.15 18.78 8.26
N ILE A 118 1.53 18.04 9.17
CA ILE A 118 0.79 18.57 10.33
C ILE A 118 1.76 18.68 11.49
N PRO A 119 1.87 19.83 12.18
CA PRO A 119 2.69 19.95 13.38
C PRO A 119 2.36 18.85 14.38
N GLY A 120 3.37 18.13 14.87
CA GLY A 120 3.23 17.00 15.79
C GLY A 120 2.96 15.65 15.12
N SER A 121 3.02 15.55 13.78
CA SER A 121 2.87 14.27 13.08
C SER A 121 4.02 13.27 13.32
N ASP A 122 5.08 13.69 13.96
CA ASP A 122 6.24 12.91 14.41
C ASP A 122 6.17 12.46 15.89
N LEU A 123 5.11 12.84 16.60
CA LEU A 123 4.94 12.46 18.01
C LEU A 123 4.77 10.94 18.17
N PRO A 124 5.32 10.34 19.25
CA PRO A 124 5.00 8.98 19.62
C PRO A 124 3.48 8.77 19.71
N GLY A 125 2.98 7.71 19.10
CA GLY A 125 1.55 7.42 19.01
C GLY A 125 0.86 7.98 17.75
N VAL A 126 1.61 8.62 16.86
CA VAL A 126 1.14 8.96 15.50
C VAL A 126 1.79 8.00 14.51
N LEU A 127 0.99 7.34 13.69
CA LEU A 127 1.50 6.35 12.73
C LEU A 127 0.63 6.31 11.45
N GLY A 128 1.18 5.76 10.40
CA GLY A 128 0.42 5.33 9.22
C GLY A 128 -0.22 3.97 9.44
N TYR A 129 -0.81 3.43 8.37
CA TYR A 129 -1.31 2.05 8.37
C TYR A 129 -0.93 1.38 7.06
N ARG A 130 0.09 0.53 7.10
CA ARG A 130 0.62 -0.04 5.85
C ARG A 130 1.11 -1.47 5.94
N ASP A 131 1.75 -1.87 7.03
CA ASP A 131 2.45 -3.14 7.18
C ASP A 131 2.15 -3.84 8.51
N ILE A 132 2.82 -4.97 8.74
CA ILE A 132 2.66 -5.75 9.96
C ILE A 132 3.09 -4.93 11.18
N ALA A 133 4.18 -4.18 11.09
CA ALA A 133 4.68 -3.40 12.22
C ALA A 133 3.69 -2.30 12.64
N ASP A 134 3.09 -1.59 11.66
CA ASP A 134 2.01 -0.63 11.93
C ASP A 134 0.81 -1.30 12.62
N THR A 135 0.43 -2.50 12.13
CA THR A 135 -0.68 -3.27 12.68
C THR A 135 -0.42 -3.72 14.12
N GLU A 136 0.77 -4.23 14.39
CA GLU A 136 1.21 -4.64 15.74
C GLU A 136 1.26 -3.45 16.70
N ALA A 137 1.78 -2.29 16.26
CA ALA A 137 1.79 -1.06 17.05
C ALA A 137 0.37 -0.58 17.40
N MET A 138 -0.58 -0.69 16.46
CA MET A 138 -1.99 -0.37 16.73
C MET A 138 -2.62 -1.35 17.73
N ILE A 139 -2.33 -2.65 17.60
CA ILE A 139 -2.81 -3.69 18.52
C ILE A 139 -2.29 -3.45 19.93
N GLU A 140 -0.99 -3.16 20.07
CA GLU A 140 -0.37 -2.82 21.35
C GLU A 140 -1.01 -1.58 21.96
N ALA A 141 -1.17 -0.51 21.16
CA ALA A 141 -1.80 0.72 21.62
C ALA A 141 -3.24 0.49 22.10
N ALA A 142 -4.01 -0.34 21.41
CA ALA A 142 -5.38 -0.66 21.84
C ALA A 142 -5.44 -1.41 23.18
N GLY A 143 -4.42 -2.18 23.51
CA GLY A 143 -4.30 -2.83 24.82
C GLY A 143 -3.98 -1.87 25.98
N LEU A 144 -3.37 -0.72 25.70
CA LEU A 144 -2.86 0.22 26.68
C LEU A 144 -3.72 1.49 26.83
N TYR A 145 -4.40 1.91 25.76
CA TYR A 145 -5.05 3.21 25.62
C TYR A 145 -6.51 3.10 25.24
N LYS A 146 -7.24 4.23 25.27
CA LYS A 146 -8.69 4.24 25.09
C LYS A 146 -9.18 5.07 23.91
N HIS A 147 -8.45 6.09 23.50
CA HIS A 147 -8.92 7.04 22.49
C HIS A 147 -8.05 7.01 21.25
N ALA A 148 -8.66 6.68 20.11
CA ALA A 148 -8.01 6.73 18.81
C ALA A 148 -8.66 7.78 17.91
N VAL A 149 -7.84 8.53 17.20
CA VAL A 149 -8.28 9.38 16.09
C VAL A 149 -7.72 8.83 14.80
N VAL A 150 -8.60 8.65 13.80
CA VAL A 150 -8.21 8.26 12.45
C VAL A 150 -8.37 9.48 11.54
N ILE A 151 -7.30 9.91 10.89
CA ILE A 151 -7.30 11.03 9.94
C ILE A 151 -7.46 10.46 8.52
N GLY A 152 -8.66 10.61 7.97
CA GLY A 152 -9.05 10.09 6.65
C GLY A 152 -10.14 9.03 6.72
N ALA A 153 -11.24 9.24 5.99
CA ALA A 153 -12.41 8.35 5.91
C ALA A 153 -12.50 7.58 4.58
N GLY A 154 -11.35 7.27 3.97
CA GLY A 154 -11.26 6.32 2.86
C GLY A 154 -11.28 4.88 3.35
N LEU A 155 -11.19 3.91 2.42
CA LEU A 155 -11.17 2.47 2.71
C LEU A 155 -10.32 2.09 3.92
N LEU A 156 -9.03 2.39 3.85
CA LEU A 156 -8.08 1.98 4.88
C LEU A 156 -8.33 2.68 6.23
N GLY A 157 -8.82 3.93 6.19
CA GLY A 157 -9.19 4.67 7.41
C GLY A 157 -10.38 4.04 8.12
N LEU A 158 -11.43 3.66 7.38
CA LEU A 158 -12.60 2.99 7.94
C LEU A 158 -12.26 1.58 8.46
N GLU A 159 -11.40 0.84 7.75
CA GLU A 159 -10.91 -0.47 8.17
C GLU A 159 -10.07 -0.36 9.46
N ALA A 160 -9.17 0.62 9.55
CA ALA A 160 -8.41 0.90 10.77
C ALA A 160 -9.30 1.26 11.95
N ALA A 161 -10.26 2.17 11.72
CA ALA A 161 -11.24 2.59 12.73
C ALA A 161 -12.05 1.41 13.26
N ASN A 162 -12.55 0.55 12.37
CA ASN A 162 -13.30 -0.64 12.74
C ASN A 162 -12.44 -1.61 13.58
N GLY A 163 -11.21 -1.88 13.14
CA GLY A 163 -10.31 -2.78 13.86
C GLY A 163 -9.98 -2.28 15.27
N LEU A 164 -9.70 -0.99 15.43
CA LEU A 164 -9.43 -0.37 16.74
C LEU A 164 -10.68 -0.36 17.63
N MET A 165 -11.86 -0.12 17.06
CA MET A 165 -13.11 -0.18 17.80
C MET A 165 -13.40 -1.59 18.30
N LEU A 166 -13.20 -2.63 17.48
CA LEU A 166 -13.36 -4.03 17.88
C LEU A 166 -12.38 -4.44 18.99
N ARG A 167 -11.25 -3.75 19.11
CA ARG A 167 -10.30 -3.89 20.22
C ARG A 167 -10.63 -3.03 21.43
N GLY A 168 -11.79 -2.37 21.46
CA GLY A 168 -12.32 -1.65 22.62
C GLY A 168 -11.86 -0.20 22.74
N MET A 169 -11.31 0.40 21.69
CA MET A 169 -11.01 1.84 21.66
C MET A 169 -12.24 2.68 21.28
N ASN A 170 -12.32 3.89 21.85
CA ASN A 170 -13.22 4.93 21.39
C ASN A 170 -12.62 5.61 20.16
N VAL A 171 -13.25 5.44 19.00
CA VAL A 171 -12.68 5.91 17.73
C VAL A 171 -13.43 7.12 17.21
N THR A 172 -12.69 8.17 16.86
CA THR A 172 -13.18 9.34 16.14
C THR A 172 -12.45 9.46 14.80
N ILE A 173 -13.22 9.56 13.70
CA ILE A 173 -12.68 9.75 12.35
C ILE A 173 -12.77 11.23 12.01
N VAL A 174 -11.64 11.84 11.65
CA VAL A 174 -11.54 13.21 11.15
C VAL A 174 -11.31 13.16 9.65
N HIS A 175 -12.17 13.81 8.87
CA HIS A 175 -12.08 13.78 7.42
C HIS A 175 -12.27 15.19 6.81
N LEU A 176 -11.44 15.48 5.81
CA LEU A 176 -11.45 16.77 5.12
C LEU A 176 -12.64 16.90 4.15
N GLY A 177 -13.05 15.80 3.54
CA GLY A 177 -14.18 15.75 2.59
C GLY A 177 -15.53 15.83 3.27
N ASP A 178 -16.56 16.06 2.47
CA ASP A 178 -17.94 16.26 2.94
C ASP A 178 -18.66 14.94 3.22
N TRP A 179 -18.17 13.82 2.66
CA TRP A 179 -18.66 12.47 2.94
C TRP A 179 -17.53 11.44 2.92
N ILE A 180 -17.78 10.27 3.47
CA ILE A 180 -16.81 9.17 3.57
C ILE A 180 -16.67 8.47 2.22
N MET A 181 -15.49 7.89 1.96
CA MET A 181 -15.20 7.13 0.73
C MET A 181 -15.51 7.88 -0.59
N GLU A 182 -15.32 9.18 -0.63
CA GLU A 182 -15.63 10.08 -1.75
C GLU A 182 -15.02 9.68 -3.11
N ARG A 183 -14.02 8.82 -3.08
CA ARG A 183 -13.38 8.25 -4.29
C ARG A 183 -14.00 6.95 -4.75
N GLN A 184 -14.92 6.38 -4.00
CA GLN A 184 -15.54 5.08 -4.25
C GLN A 184 -17.06 5.11 -4.21
N LEU A 185 -17.65 6.09 -3.53
CA LEU A 185 -19.10 6.18 -3.32
C LEU A 185 -19.62 7.57 -3.67
N ASP A 186 -20.83 7.63 -4.22
CA ASP A 186 -21.63 8.85 -4.22
C ASP A 186 -22.07 9.20 -2.79
N LYS A 187 -22.67 10.38 -2.66
CA LYS A 187 -23.10 10.87 -1.34
C LYS A 187 -24.19 10.01 -0.69
N THR A 188 -25.13 9.48 -1.47
CA THR A 188 -26.25 8.69 -0.93
C THR A 188 -25.74 7.37 -0.33
N ALA A 189 -24.92 6.64 -1.08
CA ALA A 189 -24.30 5.40 -0.59
C ALA A 189 -23.36 5.65 0.60
N ALA A 190 -22.63 6.77 0.57
CA ALA A 190 -21.76 7.18 1.67
C ALA A 190 -22.55 7.50 2.95
N ASP A 191 -23.69 8.22 2.85
CA ASP A 191 -24.54 8.54 3.99
C ASP A 191 -25.13 7.25 4.62
N MET A 192 -25.56 6.28 3.81
CA MET A 192 -26.03 4.97 4.29
C MET A 192 -24.94 4.21 5.04
N LEU A 193 -23.73 4.19 4.48
CA LEU A 193 -22.58 3.55 5.11
C LEU A 193 -22.23 4.26 6.43
N GLN A 194 -22.18 5.58 6.44
CA GLN A 194 -21.88 6.37 7.63
C GLN A 194 -22.89 6.07 8.75
N ALA A 195 -24.18 6.11 8.46
CA ALA A 195 -25.23 5.80 9.44
C ALA A 195 -25.06 4.40 10.04
N SER A 196 -24.70 3.41 9.21
CA SER A 196 -24.42 2.04 9.69
C SER A 196 -23.20 1.97 10.62
N LEU A 197 -22.15 2.75 10.34
CA LEU A 197 -20.93 2.79 11.16
C LEU A 197 -21.16 3.59 12.46
N GLU A 198 -21.94 4.67 12.41
CA GLU A 198 -22.34 5.46 13.60
C GLU A 198 -23.20 4.62 14.56
N ALA A 199 -24.13 3.82 14.03
CA ALA A 199 -24.92 2.89 14.83
C ALA A 199 -24.07 1.85 15.58
N ARG A 200 -22.82 1.61 15.14
CA ARG A 200 -21.84 0.74 15.81
C ARG A 200 -20.95 1.50 16.80
N GLY A 201 -21.10 2.82 16.92
CA GLY A 201 -20.37 3.65 17.87
C GLY A 201 -19.18 4.43 17.28
N MET A 202 -18.94 4.40 15.99
CA MET A 202 -17.95 5.28 15.34
C MET A 202 -18.42 6.72 15.37
N LYS A 203 -17.49 7.66 15.58
CA LYS A 203 -17.77 9.09 15.52
C LYS A 203 -17.10 9.69 14.29
N PHE A 204 -17.83 10.56 13.57
CA PHE A 204 -17.33 11.24 12.38
C PHE A 204 -17.29 12.75 12.58
N LEU A 205 -16.20 13.36 12.18
CA LEU A 205 -15.99 14.80 12.06
C LEU A 205 -15.63 15.07 10.58
N LEU A 206 -16.66 15.26 9.76
CA LEU A 206 -16.53 15.53 8.32
C LEU A 206 -16.34 17.02 8.05
N SER A 207 -15.81 17.37 6.86
CA SER A 207 -15.48 18.75 6.46
C SER A 207 -14.55 19.43 7.48
N LYS A 208 -13.67 18.64 8.14
CA LYS A 208 -12.78 19.11 9.20
C LYS A 208 -11.31 18.97 8.79
N ASN A 209 -10.55 20.04 9.05
CA ASN A 209 -9.12 20.07 8.77
C ASN A 209 -8.35 20.01 10.09
N THR A 210 -7.43 19.05 10.18
CA THR A 210 -6.52 18.93 11.31
C THR A 210 -5.48 20.07 11.26
N GLU A 211 -5.37 20.82 12.35
CA GLU A 211 -4.44 21.93 12.49
C GLU A 211 -3.11 21.45 13.09
N THR A 212 -3.17 20.73 14.22
CA THR A 212 -1.99 20.26 14.95
C THR A 212 -2.30 19.03 15.79
N LEU A 213 -1.28 18.22 16.03
CA LEU A 213 -1.29 17.14 17.00
C LEU A 213 -0.48 17.60 18.22
N GLN A 214 -1.06 17.49 19.42
CA GLN A 214 -0.46 18.02 20.63
C GLN A 214 0.02 16.91 21.55
N ALA A 215 1.21 17.10 22.11
CA ALA A 215 1.78 16.17 23.08
C ALA A 215 1.18 16.36 24.48
N GLY A 216 0.98 15.25 25.18
CA GLY A 216 0.72 15.25 26.60
C GLY A 216 2.01 15.41 27.43
N THR A 217 1.88 15.34 28.74
CA THR A 217 3.00 15.49 29.69
C THR A 217 4.05 14.37 29.55
N ASN A 218 3.69 13.24 28.98
CA ASN A 218 4.59 12.10 28.70
C ASN A 218 5.29 12.19 27.33
N GLY A 219 5.10 13.29 26.58
CA GLY A 219 5.67 13.49 25.25
C GLY A 219 4.99 12.70 24.11
N ARG A 220 3.94 11.92 24.42
CA ARG A 220 3.14 11.19 23.44
C ARG A 220 1.96 12.05 22.97
N VAL A 221 1.40 11.76 21.79
CA VAL A 221 0.17 12.43 21.34
C VAL A 221 -0.94 12.26 22.39
N ALA A 222 -1.63 13.37 22.69
CA ALA A 222 -2.74 13.39 23.65
C ALA A 222 -3.99 14.07 23.07
N GLN A 223 -3.83 14.85 22.01
CA GLN A 223 -4.93 15.63 21.46
C GLN A 223 -4.72 15.94 19.96
N VAL A 224 -5.82 15.95 19.23
CA VAL A 224 -5.92 16.45 17.85
C VAL A 224 -6.71 17.75 17.89
N ARG A 225 -6.10 18.86 17.45
CA ARG A 225 -6.77 20.14 17.30
C ARG A 225 -7.15 20.38 15.84
N LEU A 226 -8.38 20.79 15.63
CA LEU A 226 -8.92 21.13 14.31
C LEU A 226 -8.87 22.64 14.08
N LYS A 227 -8.89 23.08 12.82
CA LYS A 227 -8.80 24.51 12.46
C LYS A 227 -9.96 25.38 12.97
N ASP A 228 -11.10 24.78 13.22
CA ASP A 228 -12.27 25.46 13.81
C ASP A 228 -12.24 25.50 15.35
N GLY A 229 -11.13 25.08 15.97
CA GLY A 229 -10.93 25.11 17.40
C GLY A 229 -11.44 23.89 18.15
N ILE A 230 -12.07 22.92 17.49
CA ILE A 230 -12.47 21.64 18.11
C ILE A 230 -11.20 20.86 18.51
N GLU A 231 -11.23 20.31 19.71
CA GLU A 231 -10.16 19.48 20.26
C GLU A 231 -10.69 18.08 20.56
N VAL A 232 -9.97 17.04 20.08
CA VAL A 232 -10.34 15.63 20.24
C VAL A 232 -9.21 14.91 21.00
N SER A 233 -9.53 14.30 22.13
CA SER A 233 -8.56 13.47 22.89
C SER A 233 -8.10 12.29 22.04
N ALA A 234 -6.80 12.01 22.02
CA ALA A 234 -6.18 10.96 21.23
C ALA A 234 -4.94 10.40 21.91
N ASP A 235 -4.97 9.13 22.28
CA ASP A 235 -3.81 8.38 22.73
C ASP A 235 -3.06 7.75 21.54
N LEU A 236 -3.79 7.55 20.42
CA LEU A 236 -3.32 7.02 19.16
C LEU A 236 -3.89 7.84 18.01
N VAL A 237 -3.06 8.23 17.06
CA VAL A 237 -3.50 8.87 15.80
C VAL A 237 -3.05 8.02 14.62
N VAL A 238 -4.00 7.53 13.83
CA VAL A 238 -3.73 6.78 12.60
C VAL A 238 -3.98 7.69 11.41
N VAL A 239 -2.94 7.92 10.60
CA VAL A 239 -3.04 8.77 9.41
C VAL A 239 -3.28 7.90 8.18
N ALA A 240 -4.51 7.96 7.64
CA ALA A 240 -4.98 7.24 6.46
C ALA A 240 -5.36 8.22 5.32
N ALA A 241 -4.53 9.24 5.10
CA ALA A 241 -4.77 10.34 4.15
C ALA A 241 -4.31 10.05 2.71
N GLY A 242 -4.05 8.79 2.38
CA GLY A 242 -3.59 8.33 1.07
C GLY A 242 -2.20 7.71 1.09
N ILE A 243 -1.68 7.44 -0.10
CA ILE A 243 -0.37 6.79 -0.30
C ILE A 243 0.50 7.58 -1.27
N ARG A 244 1.82 7.38 -1.17
CA ARG A 244 2.81 7.90 -2.14
C ARG A 244 3.61 6.75 -2.73
N PRO A 245 3.74 6.65 -4.06
CA PRO A 245 4.60 5.67 -4.71
C PRO A 245 6.05 5.76 -4.25
N ASN A 246 6.70 4.63 -4.00
CA ASN A 246 8.11 4.55 -3.60
C ASN A 246 9.01 4.53 -4.84
N TYR A 247 9.25 5.67 -5.44
CA TYR A 247 10.07 5.83 -6.65
C TYR A 247 11.46 6.42 -6.39
N ALA A 248 11.76 6.92 -5.20
CA ALA A 248 13.00 7.64 -4.90
C ALA A 248 14.27 6.82 -5.23
N LEU A 249 14.27 5.52 -4.93
CA LEU A 249 15.37 4.61 -5.28
C LEU A 249 15.58 4.52 -6.80
N ALA A 250 14.49 4.42 -7.56
CA ALA A 250 14.54 4.37 -9.03
C ALA A 250 14.98 5.71 -9.62
N GLU A 251 14.49 6.81 -9.08
CA GLU A 251 14.87 8.17 -9.48
C GLU A 251 16.36 8.45 -9.23
N SER A 252 16.88 8.05 -8.06
CA SER A 252 18.33 8.18 -7.75
C SER A 252 19.21 7.35 -8.67
N ALA A 253 18.69 6.28 -9.24
CA ALA A 253 19.34 5.46 -10.27
C ALA A 253 19.18 6.04 -11.69
N GLY A 254 18.58 7.24 -11.85
CA GLY A 254 18.38 7.90 -13.14
C GLY A 254 17.25 7.30 -13.98
N LEU A 255 16.31 6.57 -13.38
CA LEU A 255 15.08 6.14 -14.06
C LEU A 255 14.05 7.29 -14.06
N TYR A 256 13.30 7.43 -15.15
CA TYR A 256 12.30 8.48 -15.25
C TYR A 256 11.08 8.18 -14.36
N CYS A 257 10.80 9.08 -13.42
CA CYS A 257 9.73 8.96 -12.43
C CYS A 257 8.66 10.06 -12.52
N GLY A 258 8.63 10.80 -13.62
CA GLY A 258 7.67 11.90 -13.85
C GLY A 258 8.00 13.19 -13.09
N SER A 259 7.39 14.30 -13.51
CA SER A 259 7.63 15.65 -12.98
C SER A 259 6.35 16.39 -12.60
N GLY A 260 5.22 15.71 -12.39
CA GLY A 260 3.92 16.34 -12.12
C GLY A 260 3.29 15.89 -10.81
N ARG A 261 1.96 15.99 -10.74
CA ARG A 261 1.17 15.53 -9.59
C ARG A 261 1.18 14.00 -9.43
N VAL A 262 1.24 13.27 -10.55
CA VAL A 262 1.32 11.81 -10.55
C VAL A 262 2.77 11.42 -10.77
N ARG A 263 3.47 11.03 -9.71
CA ARG A 263 4.85 10.58 -9.73
C ARG A 263 4.94 9.09 -9.43
N GLY A 264 5.87 8.41 -10.07
CA GLY A 264 6.15 6.99 -9.94
C GLY A 264 7.03 6.53 -11.11
N ILE A 265 7.45 5.29 -11.09
CA ILE A 265 8.32 4.73 -12.13
C ILE A 265 7.51 4.57 -13.42
N HIS A 266 7.86 5.32 -14.46
CA HIS A 266 7.16 5.24 -15.74
C HIS A 266 7.54 3.98 -16.51
N VAL A 267 6.52 3.23 -16.95
CA VAL A 267 6.69 1.98 -17.68
C VAL A 267 5.92 1.96 -19.00
N SER A 268 6.39 1.11 -19.90
CA SER A 268 5.71 0.74 -21.16
C SER A 268 4.57 -0.26 -20.93
N ASP A 269 3.87 -0.63 -21.99
CA ASP A 269 2.82 -1.66 -21.95
C ASP A 269 3.36 -3.07 -21.58
N THR A 270 4.68 -3.29 -21.65
CA THR A 270 5.35 -4.52 -21.25
C THR A 270 5.94 -4.46 -19.82
N LEU A 271 5.63 -3.37 -19.09
CA LEU A 271 6.14 -3.08 -17.74
C LEU A 271 7.68 -2.87 -17.66
N GLN A 272 8.35 -2.69 -18.79
CA GLN A 272 9.73 -2.18 -18.81
C GLN A 272 9.73 -0.69 -18.48
N THR A 273 10.75 -0.22 -17.73
CA THR A 273 10.90 1.22 -17.52
C THR A 273 11.19 1.92 -18.86
N VAL A 274 10.65 3.13 -19.05
CA VAL A 274 10.86 3.90 -20.30
C VAL A 274 12.31 4.33 -20.49
N THR A 275 13.12 4.26 -19.44
CA THR A 275 14.53 4.68 -19.45
C THR A 275 15.48 3.53 -19.76
N ASP A 276 15.20 2.32 -19.28
CA ASP A 276 16.11 1.17 -19.38
C ASP A 276 15.32 -0.12 -19.59
N PRO A 277 15.39 -0.76 -20.77
CA PRO A 277 14.64 -1.96 -21.09
C PRO A 277 15.11 -3.22 -20.32
N SER A 278 16.22 -3.16 -19.60
CA SER A 278 16.64 -4.24 -18.70
C SER A 278 16.01 -4.15 -17.32
N VAL A 279 15.35 -3.03 -17.01
CA VAL A 279 14.67 -2.75 -15.74
C VAL A 279 13.16 -2.73 -15.93
N TYR A 280 12.47 -3.51 -15.13
CA TYR A 280 11.00 -3.61 -15.08
C TYR A 280 10.50 -3.00 -13.79
N ALA A 281 9.25 -2.57 -13.77
CA ALA A 281 8.59 -2.19 -12.52
C ALA A 281 7.12 -2.61 -12.52
N VAL A 282 6.61 -3.02 -11.34
CA VAL A 282 5.21 -3.40 -11.13
C VAL A 282 4.71 -2.89 -9.78
N GLY A 283 3.43 -2.73 -9.64
CA GLY A 283 2.83 -2.39 -8.36
C GLY A 283 2.58 -0.90 -8.18
N GLU A 284 2.37 -0.49 -6.93
CA GLU A 284 1.98 0.88 -6.58
C GLU A 284 3.09 1.93 -6.80
N CYS A 285 4.34 1.49 -7.02
CA CYS A 285 5.44 2.38 -7.40
C CYS A 285 5.40 2.83 -8.86
N VAL A 286 4.49 2.27 -9.68
CA VAL A 286 4.47 2.42 -11.14
C VAL A 286 3.47 3.47 -11.59
N VAL A 287 3.84 4.22 -12.63
CA VAL A 287 2.94 5.02 -13.47
C VAL A 287 2.91 4.41 -14.87
N HIS A 288 1.74 3.97 -15.31
CA HIS A 288 1.50 3.47 -16.65
C HIS A 288 0.46 4.35 -17.34
N ARG A 289 0.80 4.91 -18.52
CA ARG A 289 -0.06 5.82 -19.29
C ARG A 289 -0.66 6.98 -18.46
N GLY A 290 0.13 7.51 -17.50
CA GLY A 290 -0.28 8.60 -16.61
C GLY A 290 -1.12 8.18 -15.39
N VAL A 291 -1.39 6.89 -15.20
CA VAL A 291 -2.18 6.37 -14.09
C VAL A 291 -1.31 5.57 -13.12
N ALA A 292 -1.46 5.83 -11.83
CA ALA A 292 -0.93 5.01 -10.73
C ALA A 292 -2.10 4.27 -10.06
N TYR A 293 -1.93 2.98 -9.79
CA TYR A 293 -2.93 2.13 -9.17
C TYR A 293 -2.57 1.80 -7.73
N GLY A 294 -3.53 1.93 -6.83
CA GLY A 294 -3.40 1.60 -5.40
C GLY A 294 -4.26 0.41 -4.96
N LEU A 295 -4.72 -0.43 -5.89
CA LEU A 295 -5.55 -1.61 -5.64
C LEU A 295 -4.88 -2.87 -6.19
N VAL A 296 -5.10 -4.02 -5.55
CA VAL A 296 -4.35 -5.25 -5.84
C VAL A 296 -4.67 -5.86 -7.21
N ALA A 297 -5.94 -5.81 -7.67
CA ALA A 297 -6.32 -6.43 -8.93
C ALA A 297 -5.51 -5.88 -10.14
N PRO A 298 -5.38 -4.54 -10.33
CA PRO A 298 -4.51 -3.98 -11.35
C PRO A 298 -3.05 -4.44 -11.23
N LEU A 299 -2.53 -4.58 -10.01
CA LEU A 299 -1.14 -4.97 -9.79
C LEU A 299 -0.90 -6.44 -10.19
N PHE A 300 -1.88 -7.31 -10.02
CA PHE A 300 -1.80 -8.70 -10.46
C PHE A 300 -1.92 -8.83 -11.99
N GLU A 301 -2.66 -7.96 -12.65
CA GLU A 301 -2.67 -7.86 -14.12
C GLU A 301 -1.30 -7.41 -14.64
N GLN A 302 -0.70 -6.38 -14.02
CA GLN A 302 0.67 -5.95 -14.31
C GLN A 302 1.66 -7.11 -14.13
N ALA A 303 1.56 -7.86 -13.02
CA ALA A 303 2.42 -8.98 -12.70
C ALA A 303 2.41 -10.06 -13.80
N LYS A 304 1.22 -10.43 -14.30
CA LYS A 304 1.08 -11.40 -15.40
C LYS A 304 1.74 -10.94 -16.67
N VAL A 305 1.55 -9.66 -17.06
CA VAL A 305 2.16 -9.11 -18.28
C VAL A 305 3.67 -9.02 -18.14
N CYS A 306 4.17 -8.55 -16.99
CA CYS A 306 5.60 -8.48 -16.70
C CYS A 306 6.25 -9.87 -16.76
N ALA A 307 5.64 -10.87 -16.13
CA ALA A 307 6.12 -12.26 -16.16
C ALA A 307 6.15 -12.83 -17.59
N ASN A 308 5.11 -12.58 -18.39
CA ASN A 308 5.06 -13.00 -19.79
C ASN A 308 6.24 -12.41 -20.60
N HIS A 309 6.54 -11.14 -20.41
CA HIS A 309 7.66 -10.48 -21.09
C HIS A 309 9.02 -10.99 -20.57
N LEU A 310 9.20 -11.16 -19.25
CA LEU A 310 10.39 -11.75 -18.66
C LEU A 310 10.63 -13.20 -19.14
N ALA A 311 9.56 -13.98 -19.33
CA ALA A 311 9.61 -15.33 -19.89
C ALA A 311 9.94 -15.35 -21.40
N ARG A 312 10.08 -14.17 -22.04
CA ARG A 312 10.37 -13.97 -23.46
C ARG A 312 9.27 -14.43 -24.42
N PHE A 313 8.05 -14.58 -23.95
CA PHE A 313 6.91 -14.79 -24.85
C PHE A 313 6.51 -13.50 -25.58
N GLY A 314 6.57 -12.34 -24.91
CA GLY A 314 6.47 -11.01 -25.52
C GLY A 314 5.10 -10.61 -26.09
N ILE A 315 4.05 -11.41 -25.87
CA ILE A 315 2.71 -11.18 -26.45
C ILE A 315 1.79 -10.39 -25.51
N GLY A 316 2.07 -10.41 -24.21
CA GLY A 316 1.27 -9.73 -23.21
C GLY A 316 1.50 -8.22 -23.25
N GLN A 317 0.41 -7.43 -23.18
CA GLN A 317 0.44 -5.97 -23.05
C GLN A 317 -0.55 -5.53 -21.99
N TYR A 318 -0.09 -4.70 -21.06
CA TYR A 318 -0.94 -4.05 -20.09
C TYR A 318 -1.58 -2.81 -20.71
N LYS A 319 -2.89 -2.74 -20.74
CA LYS A 319 -3.65 -1.63 -21.34
C LYS A 319 -4.28 -0.69 -20.30
N GLY A 320 -4.07 -0.97 -19.03
CA GLY A 320 -4.77 -0.39 -17.88
C GLY A 320 -5.81 -1.35 -17.33
N SER A 321 -6.37 -1.01 -16.18
CA SER A 321 -7.36 -1.82 -15.47
C SER A 321 -8.58 -1.00 -15.10
N VAL A 322 -9.75 -1.65 -15.12
CA VAL A 322 -10.94 -1.12 -14.46
C VAL A 322 -10.81 -1.41 -12.97
N THR A 323 -10.95 -0.36 -12.17
CA THR A 323 -10.83 -0.49 -10.72
C THR A 323 -12.16 -0.88 -10.09
N SER A 324 -12.12 -1.82 -9.16
CA SER A 324 -13.23 -2.14 -8.26
C SER A 324 -12.74 -2.17 -6.83
N THR A 325 -13.63 -1.84 -5.90
CA THR A 325 -13.33 -1.70 -4.49
C THR A 325 -14.29 -2.49 -3.65
N LYS A 326 -13.79 -3.20 -2.65
CA LYS A 326 -14.59 -3.84 -1.60
C LYS A 326 -14.08 -3.35 -0.24
N LEU A 327 -14.96 -2.78 0.58
CA LEU A 327 -14.67 -2.40 1.96
C LEU A 327 -14.65 -3.65 2.86
N LYS A 328 -13.68 -3.73 3.76
CA LYS A 328 -13.53 -4.81 4.74
C LYS A 328 -13.83 -4.32 6.15
N VAL A 329 -15.10 -4.13 6.40
CA VAL A 329 -15.63 -3.88 7.73
C VAL A 329 -16.58 -5.02 8.08
N THR A 330 -16.32 -5.72 9.17
CA THR A 330 -17.07 -6.89 9.58
C THR A 330 -18.58 -6.63 9.58
N GLY A 331 -19.32 -7.45 8.84
CA GLY A 331 -20.78 -7.37 8.71
C GLY A 331 -21.30 -6.14 7.94
N ILE A 332 -20.44 -5.49 7.12
CA ILE A 332 -20.85 -4.48 6.14
C ILE A 332 -20.25 -4.87 4.79
N ASP A 333 -21.10 -5.14 3.82
CA ASP A 333 -20.69 -5.40 2.45
C ASP A 333 -20.94 -4.18 1.57
N VAL A 334 -19.83 -3.52 1.16
CA VAL A 334 -19.84 -2.41 0.19
C VAL A 334 -18.95 -2.78 -0.97
N PHE A 335 -19.51 -2.71 -2.16
CA PHE A 335 -18.80 -2.92 -3.42
C PHE A 335 -19.02 -1.71 -4.32
N SER A 336 -17.94 -1.23 -4.94
CA SER A 336 -17.97 -0.16 -5.92
C SER A 336 -17.08 -0.52 -7.11
N ALA A 337 -17.56 -0.28 -8.33
CA ALA A 337 -16.81 -0.51 -9.55
C ALA A 337 -17.14 0.52 -10.62
N GLY A 338 -16.14 0.94 -11.39
CA GLY A 338 -16.30 1.87 -12.49
C GLY A 338 -16.34 3.33 -12.05
N ASP A 339 -17.06 4.14 -12.81
CA ASP A 339 -17.26 5.56 -12.57
C ASP A 339 -18.64 5.78 -11.93
N PHE A 340 -18.67 6.37 -10.75
CA PHE A 340 -19.88 6.65 -9.96
C PHE A 340 -20.15 8.16 -9.85
N GLY A 341 -19.36 9.00 -10.54
CA GLY A 341 -19.59 10.44 -10.59
C GLY A 341 -20.78 10.76 -11.47
N SER A 342 -21.73 11.56 -10.95
CA SER A 342 -22.85 12.11 -11.74
C SER A 342 -22.29 12.91 -12.93
N ARG A 343 -22.77 12.65 -14.12
CA ARG A 343 -22.46 13.37 -15.36
C ARG A 343 -23.72 13.83 -16.03
N GLU A 344 -23.62 14.86 -16.87
CA GLU A 344 -24.77 15.38 -17.63
C GLU A 344 -25.40 14.34 -18.58
N ASP A 345 -24.64 13.30 -18.96
CA ASP A 345 -25.03 12.23 -19.88
C ASP A 345 -25.38 10.90 -19.20
N THR A 346 -25.48 10.90 -17.86
CA THR A 346 -25.84 9.70 -17.07
C THR A 346 -27.12 9.92 -16.26
N GLU A 347 -27.87 8.84 -16.05
CA GLU A 347 -29.03 8.77 -15.18
C GLU A 347 -28.68 7.99 -13.91
N ASP A 348 -28.88 8.60 -12.74
CA ASP A 348 -28.67 7.93 -11.46
C ASP A 348 -29.92 7.14 -11.08
N ILE A 349 -29.78 5.81 -10.93
CA ILE A 349 -30.86 4.93 -10.45
C ILE A 349 -30.53 4.55 -9.00
N LEU A 350 -31.37 4.98 -8.07
CA LEU A 350 -31.26 4.75 -6.63
C LEU A 350 -32.24 3.68 -6.14
#